data_2d8468af4885c8cfad4183ecd17ad49d
#
_entry.id   2d8468af4885c8cfad4183ecd17ad49d
#
_cell.length_a   1.000
_cell.length_b   1.000
_cell.length_c   1.000
_cell.angle_alpha   90.00
_cell.angle_beta   90.00
_cell.angle_gamma   90.00
#
_symmetry.space_group_name_H-M   'P 1'
#
loop_
_entity.id
_entity.type
_entity.pdbx_description
1 polymer ?
#
loop_
_entity_poly.entity_id
_entity_poly.type
_entity_poly.pdbx_seq_one_letter_code
_entity_poly.pdbx_strand_id
1 'polypeptide(L)'
;NNQYYKSRDQYAKELITMFEARDTSWISLFKDAIKNENELVDNCNFVYDTDTRHLPKYEMTEEESSKFESNEKLFLHLIKLGLKNKGLKIEDYIERLKEEIDVLKSADVIDYFLSQYDVMRWGQERGMLTGVGRGSAGGSLIAYLLDITRINPMDFDLLFERFLNRGRMGFFEDRPEYKVET
;
A
#
# COMPACT_ATOMS: atom_id res chain seq x y z
N ASN A 1 12.74 -21.27 -26.56
CA ASN A 1 12.06 -20.38 -25.63
C ASN A 1 11.68 -19.11 -26.38
N ASN A 2 10.42 -19.02 -26.89
CA ASN A 2 9.96 -17.95 -27.77
C ASN A 2 9.22 -16.82 -26.97
N GLN A 3 9.49 -16.69 -25.68
CA GLN A 3 8.87 -15.69 -24.82
C GLN A 3 9.74 -14.43 -24.72
N TYR A 4 9.79 -13.66 -25.79
CA TYR A 4 10.43 -12.36 -25.84
C TYR A 4 9.57 -11.36 -26.61
N TYR A 5 9.82 -10.07 -26.45
CA TYR A 5 9.15 -9.04 -27.22
C TYR A 5 9.49 -9.19 -28.72
N LYS A 6 8.49 -9.47 -29.54
CA LYS A 6 8.63 -9.65 -30.98
C LYS A 6 8.17 -8.43 -31.73
N SER A 7 8.88 -8.08 -32.80
CA SER A 7 8.36 -7.11 -33.76
C SER A 7 7.18 -7.69 -34.55
N ARG A 8 6.39 -6.82 -35.19
CA ARG A 8 5.29 -7.23 -36.07
C ARG A 8 5.76 -8.19 -37.18
N ASP A 9 6.93 -7.94 -37.75
CA ASP A 9 7.52 -8.81 -38.78
C ASP A 9 7.91 -10.18 -38.22
N GLN A 10 8.37 -10.26 -36.99
CA GLN A 10 8.68 -11.52 -36.33
C GLN A 10 7.41 -12.34 -36.06
N TYR A 11 6.33 -11.70 -35.61
CA TYR A 11 5.03 -12.35 -35.48
C TYR A 11 4.50 -12.85 -36.85
N ALA A 12 4.57 -12.02 -37.89
CA ALA A 12 4.13 -12.40 -39.23
C ALA A 12 4.90 -13.63 -39.73
N LYS A 13 6.22 -13.68 -39.56
CA LYS A 13 7.05 -14.85 -39.95
C LYS A 13 6.66 -16.10 -39.16
N GLU A 14 6.41 -16.01 -37.87
CA GLU A 14 5.95 -17.16 -37.09
C GLU A 14 4.59 -17.67 -37.56
N LEU A 15 3.63 -16.77 -37.81
CA LEU A 15 2.32 -17.15 -38.34
C LEU A 15 2.43 -17.85 -39.70
N ILE A 16 3.28 -17.34 -40.61
CA ILE A 16 3.55 -18.01 -41.88
C ILE A 16 4.07 -19.43 -41.64
N THR A 17 4.95 -19.64 -40.68
CA THR A 17 5.51 -20.95 -40.37
C THR A 17 4.49 -21.89 -39.73
N MET A 18 3.58 -21.36 -38.92
CA MET A 18 2.56 -22.13 -38.19
C MET A 18 1.40 -22.59 -39.10
N PHE A 19 1.01 -21.73 -40.05
CA PHE A 19 -0.18 -21.96 -40.90
C PHE A 19 0.17 -22.45 -42.29
N GLU A 20 1.11 -23.34 -42.46
CA GLU A 20 1.52 -23.91 -43.76
C GLU A 20 0.96 -23.14 -44.98
N ALA A 21 1.74 -22.75 -45.96
CA ALA A 21 1.52 -21.76 -47.04
C ALA A 21 0.21 -21.85 -47.89
N ARG A 22 -0.76 -22.67 -47.51
CA ARG A 22 -2.02 -22.89 -48.26
C ARG A 22 -3.23 -22.13 -47.69
N ASP A 23 -3.21 -21.75 -46.43
CA ASP A 23 -4.30 -21.00 -45.83
C ASP A 23 -3.88 -19.55 -45.60
N THR A 24 -4.51 -18.61 -46.32
CA THR A 24 -4.26 -17.18 -46.24
C THR A 24 -5.29 -16.44 -45.38
N SER A 25 -6.25 -17.14 -44.77
CA SER A 25 -7.30 -16.55 -43.96
C SER A 25 -6.76 -15.79 -42.74
N TRP A 26 -5.62 -16.22 -42.18
CA TRP A 26 -4.94 -15.58 -41.10
C TRP A 26 -4.41 -14.15 -41.41
N ILE A 27 -4.17 -13.86 -42.74
CA ILE A 27 -3.64 -12.53 -43.14
C ILE A 27 -4.65 -11.44 -42.82
N SER A 28 -5.92 -11.67 -43.10
CA SER A 28 -7.00 -10.74 -42.77
C SER A 28 -7.10 -10.55 -41.24
N LEU A 29 -7.17 -11.66 -40.49
CA LEU A 29 -7.22 -11.66 -39.05
C LEU A 29 -6.03 -10.92 -38.40
N PHE A 30 -4.83 -11.10 -38.94
CA PHE A 30 -3.64 -10.45 -38.47
C PHE A 30 -3.67 -8.92 -38.71
N LYS A 31 -4.16 -8.49 -39.89
CA LYS A 31 -4.36 -7.07 -40.21
C LYS A 31 -5.39 -6.43 -39.27
N ASP A 32 -6.49 -7.12 -39.03
CA ASP A 32 -7.54 -6.66 -38.11
C ASP A 32 -7.02 -6.60 -36.68
N ALA A 33 -6.22 -7.57 -36.25
CA ALA A 33 -5.58 -7.56 -34.93
C ALA A 33 -4.64 -6.37 -34.75
N ILE A 34 -3.82 -6.04 -35.76
CA ILE A 34 -2.94 -4.85 -35.73
C ILE A 34 -3.75 -3.55 -35.67
N LYS A 35 -4.86 -3.49 -36.43
CA LYS A 35 -5.74 -2.32 -36.39
C LYS A 35 -6.35 -2.15 -35.01
N ASN A 36 -6.89 -3.23 -34.42
CA ASN A 36 -7.48 -3.21 -33.08
C ASN A 36 -6.43 -2.89 -32.00
N GLU A 37 -5.19 -3.38 -32.15
CA GLU A 37 -4.08 -3.01 -31.26
C GLU A 37 -3.82 -1.50 -31.28
N ASN A 38 -3.78 -0.88 -32.49
CA ASN A 38 -3.59 0.56 -32.61
C ASN A 38 -4.76 1.33 -32.00
N GLU A 39 -6.00 0.93 -32.25
CA GLU A 39 -7.18 1.55 -31.61
C GLU A 39 -7.13 1.43 -30.09
N LEU A 40 -6.68 0.29 -29.55
CA LEU A 40 -6.50 0.11 -28.11
C LEU A 40 -5.45 1.08 -27.55
N VAL A 41 -4.30 1.17 -28.22
CA VAL A 41 -3.22 2.08 -27.79
C VAL A 41 -3.67 3.55 -27.86
N ASP A 42 -4.37 3.93 -28.94
CA ASP A 42 -4.90 5.30 -29.10
C ASP A 42 -5.94 5.66 -28.04
N ASN A 43 -6.68 4.67 -27.52
CA ASN A 43 -7.64 4.85 -26.43
C ASN A 43 -7.02 4.83 -25.03
N CYS A 44 -5.76 4.39 -24.90
CA CYS A 44 -5.02 4.35 -23.63
C CYS A 44 -4.37 5.72 -23.32
N ASN A 45 -5.19 6.76 -23.20
CA ASN A 45 -4.71 8.14 -22.97
C ASN A 45 -4.88 8.59 -21.50
N PHE A 46 -5.12 7.66 -20.59
CA PHE A 46 -5.30 7.99 -19.19
C PHE A 46 -3.97 8.43 -18.56
N VAL A 47 -3.95 9.63 -18.04
CA VAL A 47 -2.82 10.17 -17.28
C VAL A 47 -3.17 10.08 -15.79
N TYR A 48 -2.33 9.41 -15.02
CA TYR A 48 -2.48 9.36 -13.57
C TYR A 48 -2.14 10.70 -12.95
N ASP A 49 -2.98 11.16 -12.05
CA ASP A 49 -2.62 12.22 -11.12
C ASP A 49 -1.65 11.64 -10.09
N THR A 50 -0.37 11.96 -10.24
CA THR A 50 0.70 11.51 -9.33
C THR A 50 0.95 12.49 -8.19
N ASP A 51 0.36 13.69 -8.26
CA ASP A 51 0.65 14.78 -7.35
C ASP A 51 -0.33 14.84 -6.18
N THR A 52 -1.53 14.26 -6.37
CA THR A 52 -2.57 14.25 -5.35
C THR A 52 -2.55 12.93 -4.56
N ARG A 53 -2.36 13.02 -3.25
CA ARG A 53 -2.50 11.87 -2.34
C ARG A 53 -3.93 11.77 -1.84
N HIS A 54 -4.61 10.68 -2.16
CA HIS A 54 -5.96 10.37 -1.72
C HIS A 54 -5.92 9.44 -0.50
N LEU A 55 -5.53 9.98 0.66
CA LEU A 55 -5.59 9.25 1.92
C LEU A 55 -6.93 9.53 2.62
N PRO A 56 -7.52 8.52 3.27
CA PRO A 56 -8.74 8.73 4.06
C PRO A 56 -8.44 9.69 5.21
N LYS A 57 -9.38 10.58 5.50
CA LYS A 57 -9.36 11.41 6.71
C LYS A 57 -10.25 10.76 7.75
N TYR A 58 -9.76 10.69 8.98
CA TYR A 58 -10.55 10.20 10.10
C TYR A 58 -11.37 11.34 10.70
N GLU A 59 -12.67 11.16 10.77
CA GLU A 59 -13.59 12.08 11.43
C GLU A 59 -13.88 11.54 12.84
N MET A 60 -13.43 12.28 13.85
CA MET A 60 -13.70 11.93 15.24
C MET A 60 -15.20 11.97 15.53
N THR A 61 -15.67 11.01 16.32
CA THR A 61 -17.03 11.03 16.86
C THR A 61 -17.23 12.25 17.79
N GLU A 62 -18.48 12.60 18.11
CA GLU A 62 -18.77 13.69 19.06
C GLU A 62 -18.14 13.45 20.42
N GLU A 63 -18.10 12.20 20.88
CA GLU A 63 -17.45 11.85 22.14
C GLU A 63 -15.94 12.03 22.09
N GLU A 64 -15.29 11.62 20.99
CA GLU A 64 -13.86 11.81 20.80
C GLU A 64 -13.49 13.28 20.67
N SER A 65 -14.25 14.05 19.88
CA SER A 65 -14.06 15.50 19.69
C SER A 65 -14.24 16.30 20.97
N SER A 66 -15.05 15.80 21.92
CA SER A 66 -15.19 16.44 23.23
C SER A 66 -13.97 16.25 24.13
N LYS A 67 -13.16 15.21 23.89
CA LYS A 67 -12.00 14.82 24.72
C LYS A 67 -10.67 15.17 24.10
N PHE A 68 -10.59 15.21 22.78
CA PHE A 68 -9.34 15.37 22.04
C PHE A 68 -9.46 16.52 21.03
N GLU A 69 -8.44 17.37 21.01
CA GLU A 69 -8.40 18.54 20.13
C GLU A 69 -8.01 18.19 18.68
N SER A 70 -7.38 17.03 18.47
CA SER A 70 -6.91 16.59 17.15
C SER A 70 -6.78 15.07 17.06
N ASN A 71 -6.82 14.55 15.83
CA ASN A 71 -6.59 13.15 15.53
C ASN A 71 -5.23 12.66 16.07
N GLU A 72 -4.20 13.50 16.03
CA GLU A 72 -2.90 13.17 16.61
C GLU A 72 -2.97 12.94 18.12
N LYS A 73 -3.71 13.79 18.87
CA LYS A 73 -3.87 13.61 20.31
C LYS A 73 -4.67 12.35 20.66
N LEU A 74 -5.72 12.07 19.91
CA LEU A 74 -6.46 10.81 20.01
C LEU A 74 -5.54 9.61 19.75
N PHE A 75 -4.76 9.64 18.68
CA PHE A 75 -3.83 8.57 18.29
C PHE A 75 -2.81 8.27 19.40
N LEU A 76 -2.17 9.31 19.94
CA LEU A 76 -1.21 9.17 21.06
C LEU A 76 -1.88 8.63 22.33
N HIS A 77 -3.14 9.01 22.59
CA HIS A 77 -3.92 8.47 23.70
C HIS A 77 -4.19 6.97 23.52
N LEU A 78 -4.59 6.55 22.32
CA LEU A 78 -4.86 5.15 22.01
C LEU A 78 -3.61 4.27 22.11
N ILE A 79 -2.43 4.78 21.72
CA ILE A 79 -1.15 4.09 21.92
C ILE A 79 -0.90 3.84 23.42
N LYS A 80 -1.08 4.86 24.27
CA LYS A 80 -0.91 4.74 25.72
C LYS A 80 -1.91 3.75 26.32
N LEU A 81 -3.15 3.79 25.85
CA LEU A 81 -4.19 2.86 26.26
C LEU A 81 -3.84 1.43 25.86
N GLY A 82 -3.33 1.22 24.63
CA GLY A 82 -2.87 -0.07 24.13
C GLY A 82 -1.74 -0.64 24.98
N LEU A 83 -0.74 0.15 25.34
CA LEU A 83 0.33 -0.28 26.27
C LEU A 83 -0.25 -0.75 27.61
N LYS A 84 -1.15 0.04 28.19
CA LYS A 84 -1.80 -0.29 29.46
C LYS A 84 -2.61 -1.57 29.36
N ASN A 85 -3.43 -1.72 28.34
CA ASN A 85 -4.32 -2.88 28.15
C ASN A 85 -3.52 -4.17 27.93
N LYS A 86 -2.35 -4.07 27.31
CA LYS A 86 -1.46 -5.22 27.06
C LYS A 86 -0.44 -5.44 28.18
N GLY A 87 -0.47 -4.63 29.25
CA GLY A 87 0.45 -4.77 30.38
C GLY A 87 1.92 -4.48 30.04
N LEU A 88 2.15 -3.68 29.00
CA LEU A 88 3.49 -3.36 28.51
C LEU A 88 4.02 -2.10 29.20
N LYS A 89 5.30 -2.10 29.56
CA LYS A 89 5.96 -0.95 30.15
C LYS A 89 6.50 -0.05 29.03
N ILE A 90 6.19 1.23 29.10
CA ILE A 90 6.59 2.19 28.05
C ILE A 90 8.11 2.27 27.89
N GLU A 91 8.85 2.10 28.99
CA GLU A 91 10.32 2.18 29.01
C GLU A 91 10.96 1.16 28.05
N ASP A 92 10.37 -0.03 27.94
CA ASP A 92 10.88 -1.11 27.10
C ASP A 92 10.63 -0.90 25.61
N TYR A 93 9.71 0.02 25.25
CA TYR A 93 9.24 0.22 23.87
C TYR A 93 9.43 1.66 23.37
N ILE A 94 9.95 2.56 24.21
CA ILE A 94 9.95 4.01 23.93
C ILE A 94 10.72 4.39 22.67
N GLU A 95 11.84 3.73 22.40
CA GLU A 95 12.65 4.02 21.21
C GLU A 95 11.91 3.63 19.94
N ARG A 96 11.37 2.42 19.90
CA ARG A 96 10.56 1.93 18.79
C ARG A 96 9.31 2.77 18.54
N LEU A 97 8.62 3.18 19.61
CA LEU A 97 7.44 4.03 19.52
C LEU A 97 7.77 5.41 18.94
N LYS A 98 8.87 6.03 19.37
CA LYS A 98 9.31 7.31 18.81
C LYS A 98 9.60 7.21 17.32
N GLU A 99 10.33 6.18 16.93
CA GLU A 99 10.65 5.91 15.54
C GLU A 99 9.38 5.73 14.68
N GLU A 100 8.48 4.84 15.08
CA GLU A 100 7.24 4.60 14.36
C GLU A 100 6.35 5.85 14.29
N ILE A 101 6.17 6.58 15.40
CA ILE A 101 5.37 7.81 15.44
C ILE A 101 5.96 8.86 14.49
N ASP A 102 7.27 9.05 14.47
CA ASP A 102 7.94 10.03 13.62
C ASP A 102 7.74 9.69 12.12
N VAL A 103 7.89 8.43 11.76
CA VAL A 103 7.64 7.97 10.39
C VAL A 103 6.17 8.13 10.01
N LEU A 104 5.22 7.72 10.87
CA LEU A 104 3.79 7.82 10.58
C LEU A 104 3.33 9.27 10.45
N LYS A 105 3.85 10.19 11.26
CA LYS A 105 3.60 11.63 11.13
C LYS A 105 4.15 12.19 9.82
N SER A 106 5.41 11.86 9.51
CA SER A 106 6.06 12.31 8.28
C SER A 106 5.33 11.81 7.02
N ALA A 107 4.73 10.64 7.10
CA ALA A 107 3.96 10.02 6.02
C ALA A 107 2.53 10.55 5.89
N ASP A 108 2.05 11.32 6.88
CA ASP A 108 0.64 11.77 6.97
C ASP A 108 -0.37 10.61 6.95
N VAL A 109 -0.08 9.52 7.69
CA VAL A 109 -0.92 8.30 7.71
C VAL A 109 -1.59 8.04 9.05
N ILE A 110 -1.59 9.00 9.97
CA ILE A 110 -2.26 8.87 11.29
C ILE A 110 -3.75 8.60 11.10
N ASP A 111 -4.42 9.34 10.24
CA ASP A 111 -5.85 9.18 9.96
C ASP A 111 -6.17 7.82 9.37
N TYR A 112 -5.26 7.26 8.57
CA TYR A 112 -5.39 5.91 8.07
C TYR A 112 -5.35 4.87 9.20
N PHE A 113 -4.43 5.03 10.17
CA PHE A 113 -4.35 4.15 11.34
C PHE A 113 -5.61 4.26 12.21
N LEU A 114 -6.12 5.46 12.43
CA LEU A 114 -7.37 5.67 13.19
C LEU A 114 -8.56 5.03 12.48
N SER A 115 -8.66 5.15 11.17
CA SER A 115 -9.70 4.50 10.38
C SER A 115 -9.62 2.96 10.49
N GLN A 116 -8.41 2.39 10.44
CA GLN A 116 -8.23 0.95 10.62
C GLN A 116 -8.57 0.50 12.05
N TYR A 117 -8.16 1.28 13.04
CA TYR A 117 -8.54 1.04 14.44
C TYR A 117 -10.05 1.01 14.61
N ASP A 118 -10.78 1.97 14.05
CA ASP A 118 -12.24 2.05 14.15
C ASP A 118 -12.93 0.84 13.51
N VAL A 119 -12.50 0.42 12.33
CA VAL A 119 -13.01 -0.79 11.67
C VAL A 119 -12.77 -2.03 12.54
N MET A 120 -11.58 -2.18 13.11
CA MET A 120 -11.24 -3.33 13.96
C MET A 120 -12.06 -3.31 15.25
N ARG A 121 -12.19 -2.17 15.89
CA ARG A 121 -13.02 -1.96 17.09
C ARG A 121 -14.48 -2.32 16.81
N TRP A 122 -15.03 -1.79 15.72
CA TRP A 122 -16.41 -2.06 15.30
C TRP A 122 -16.69 -3.56 15.10
N GLY A 123 -15.75 -4.27 14.48
CA GLY A 123 -15.85 -5.72 14.30
C GLY A 123 -15.77 -6.49 15.62
N GLN A 124 -14.84 -6.13 16.51
CA GLN A 124 -14.65 -6.76 17.79
C GLN A 124 -15.86 -6.59 18.72
N GLU A 125 -16.44 -5.38 18.78
CA GLU A 125 -17.64 -5.09 19.57
C GLU A 125 -18.85 -5.96 19.13
N ARG A 126 -18.85 -6.46 17.89
CA ARG A 126 -19.88 -7.34 17.33
C ARG A 126 -19.53 -8.82 17.38
N GLY A 127 -18.44 -9.15 18.09
CA GLY A 127 -17.99 -10.54 18.22
C GLY A 127 -17.45 -11.16 16.92
N MET A 128 -17.08 -10.34 15.96
CA MET A 128 -16.49 -10.84 14.70
C MET A 128 -15.08 -11.39 14.96
N LEU A 129 -14.79 -12.53 14.38
CA LEU A 129 -13.44 -13.08 14.39
C LEU A 129 -12.56 -12.30 13.44
N THR A 130 -11.54 -11.68 14.00
CA THR A 130 -10.52 -10.96 13.23
C THR A 130 -9.23 -11.79 13.17
N GLY A 131 -8.55 -11.78 12.03
CA GLY A 131 -7.27 -12.46 11.84
C GLY A 131 -6.15 -11.85 12.70
N VAL A 132 -5.05 -12.58 12.80
CA VAL A 132 -3.86 -12.19 13.59
C VAL A 132 -3.17 -10.96 12.99
N GLY A 133 -3.34 -10.74 11.71
CA GLY A 133 -2.73 -9.70 10.90
C GLY A 133 -2.35 -10.26 9.54
N ARG A 134 -2.18 -9.39 8.56
CA ARG A 134 -1.82 -9.77 7.19
C ARG A 134 -0.77 -8.81 6.63
N GLY A 135 0.24 -9.39 5.96
CA GLY A 135 1.29 -8.62 5.30
C GLY A 135 2.27 -7.96 6.26
N SER A 136 2.89 -6.88 5.80
CA SER A 136 3.98 -6.20 6.52
C SER A 136 3.53 -5.40 7.74
N ALA A 137 2.23 -5.12 7.90
CA ALA A 137 1.70 -4.40 9.07
C ALA A 137 2.00 -5.11 10.40
N GLY A 138 2.24 -6.43 10.37
CA GLY A 138 2.73 -7.18 11.53
C GLY A 138 4.08 -6.67 12.09
N GLY A 139 4.85 -5.90 11.32
CA GLY A 139 6.08 -5.25 11.78
C GLY A 139 5.88 -3.95 12.55
N SER A 140 4.65 -3.42 12.66
CA SER A 140 4.36 -2.20 13.39
C SER A 140 3.90 -2.48 14.82
N LEU A 141 4.62 -1.94 15.79
CA LEU A 141 4.24 -1.97 17.20
C LEU A 141 2.95 -1.17 17.45
N ILE A 142 2.81 -0.04 16.77
CA ILE A 142 1.60 0.79 16.89
C ILE A 142 0.37 0.04 16.36
N ALA A 143 0.49 -0.68 15.23
CA ALA A 143 -0.61 -1.51 14.74
C ALA A 143 -1.01 -2.60 15.75
N TYR A 144 -0.05 -3.18 16.47
CA TYR A 144 -0.30 -4.12 17.56
C TYR A 144 -0.99 -3.45 18.76
N LEU A 145 -0.55 -2.26 19.17
CA LEU A 145 -1.14 -1.53 20.30
C LEU A 145 -2.58 -1.07 20.04
N LEU A 146 -2.90 -0.78 18.78
CA LEU A 146 -4.24 -0.40 18.31
C LEU A 146 -5.13 -1.62 17.97
N ASP A 147 -4.71 -2.85 18.28
CA ASP A 147 -5.42 -4.08 17.94
C ASP A 147 -5.71 -4.28 16.44
N ILE A 148 -5.01 -3.55 15.56
CA ILE A 148 -5.03 -3.75 14.11
C ILE A 148 -4.36 -5.07 13.75
N THR A 149 -3.26 -5.40 14.46
CA THR A 149 -2.61 -6.71 14.43
C THR A 149 -2.59 -7.32 15.82
N ARG A 150 -2.37 -8.64 15.92
CA ARG A 150 -2.35 -9.37 17.20
C ARG A 150 -1.00 -9.97 17.55
N ILE A 151 0.02 -9.62 16.76
CA ILE A 151 1.41 -10.07 16.98
C ILE A 151 2.21 -8.88 17.50
N ASN A 152 2.88 -9.06 18.64
CA ASN A 152 3.87 -8.09 19.10
C ASN A 152 5.13 -8.23 18.22
N PRO A 153 5.47 -7.24 17.42
CA PRO A 153 6.62 -7.34 16.51
C PRO A 153 7.96 -7.48 17.25
N MET A 154 8.05 -7.02 18.49
CA MET A 154 9.28 -7.09 19.28
C MET A 154 9.60 -8.52 19.73
N ASP A 155 8.59 -9.37 19.89
CA ASP A 155 8.79 -10.79 20.29
C ASP A 155 9.39 -11.63 19.17
N PHE A 156 9.38 -11.11 17.93
CA PHE A 156 9.84 -11.81 16.71
C PHE A 156 10.89 -11.00 15.92
N ASP A 157 11.45 -9.96 16.50
CA ASP A 157 12.43 -9.08 15.87
C ASP A 157 11.98 -8.55 14.47
N LEU A 158 10.68 -8.25 14.33
CA LEU A 158 10.12 -7.75 13.07
C LEU A 158 10.48 -6.29 12.86
N LEU A 159 10.99 -6.00 11.66
CA LEU A 159 11.42 -4.67 11.26
C LEU A 159 10.25 -3.82 10.79
N PHE A 160 10.10 -2.62 11.37
CA PHE A 160 9.07 -1.64 10.96
C PHE A 160 9.30 -1.13 9.54
N GLU A 161 10.54 -0.98 9.12
CA GLU A 161 10.92 -0.48 7.78
C GLU A 161 10.43 -1.38 6.65
N ARG A 162 10.11 -2.64 6.94
CA ARG A 162 9.45 -3.53 5.96
C ARG A 162 7.99 -3.17 5.72
N PHE A 163 7.35 -2.55 6.70
CA PHE A 163 5.99 -2.05 6.59
C PHE A 163 5.98 -0.65 5.98
N LEU A 164 6.71 0.30 6.60
CA LEU A 164 6.76 1.68 6.18
C LEU A 164 8.19 2.22 6.35
N ASN A 165 8.73 2.82 5.30
CA ASN A 165 10.01 3.51 5.39
C ASN A 165 9.97 4.82 4.59
N ARG A 166 10.83 5.77 4.98
CA ARG A 166 10.91 7.10 4.35
C ARG A 166 11.18 7.02 2.85
N GLY A 167 11.99 6.04 2.42
CA GLY A 167 12.33 5.86 1.01
C GLY A 167 11.13 5.48 0.12
N ARG A 168 10.19 4.67 0.64
CA ARG A 168 8.99 4.28 -0.11
C ARG A 168 7.90 5.36 -0.14
N MET A 169 8.02 6.37 0.73
CA MET A 169 7.02 7.44 0.85
C MET A 169 7.30 8.64 -0.07
N GLY A 170 8.26 8.54 -0.98
CA GLY A 170 8.58 9.59 -1.93
C GLY A 170 9.39 10.75 -1.37
N PHE A 171 10.05 10.58 -0.21
CA PHE A 171 11.05 11.53 0.29
C PHE A 171 12.39 11.40 -0.46
N PHE A 172 12.31 11.34 -1.80
CA PHE A 172 13.47 11.28 -2.68
C PHE A 172 14.00 12.67 -3.07
N GLU A 173 13.47 13.74 -2.47
CA GLU A 173 13.83 15.12 -2.83
C GLU A 173 15.33 15.42 -2.70
N ASP A 174 16.07 14.61 -1.92
CA ASP A 174 17.49 14.79 -1.66
C ASP A 174 18.43 13.82 -2.38
N ARG A 175 17.93 13.04 -3.36
CA ARG A 175 18.80 12.15 -4.15
C ARG A 175 18.92 12.62 -5.61
N PRO A 176 19.97 13.41 -5.95
CA PRO A 176 20.16 13.94 -7.31
C PRO A 176 20.35 12.85 -8.38
N GLU A 177 20.72 11.65 -8.00
CA GLU A 177 20.97 10.52 -8.89
C GLU A 177 19.71 9.88 -9.53
N TYR A 178 18.51 10.25 -9.06
CA TYR A 178 17.25 9.72 -9.58
C TYR A 178 16.40 10.73 -10.38
N LYS A 179 17.01 11.86 -10.79
CA LYS A 179 16.36 12.71 -11.78
C LYS A 179 16.47 12.02 -13.14
N VAL A 180 15.41 11.32 -13.53
CA VAL A 180 15.24 10.89 -14.91
C VAL A 180 15.05 12.15 -15.73
N GLU A 181 16.05 12.52 -16.54
CA GLU A 181 15.89 13.55 -17.55
C GLU A 181 14.83 13.05 -18.55
N THR A 182 13.70 13.72 -18.59
CA THR A 182 12.64 13.51 -19.57
C THR A 182 12.98 14.21 -20.88
#